data_c2baf603d505261a4cd804f731072a05
#
_entry.id   c2baf603d505261a4cd804f731072a05
#
_cell.length_a   1.000
_cell.length_b   1.000
_cell.length_c   1.000
_cell.angle_alpha   90.00
_cell.angle_beta   90.00
_cell.angle_gamma   90.00
#
_symmetry.space_group_name_H-M   'P 1'
#
loop_
_entity.id
_entity.type
_entity.pdbx_description
1 polymer ?
#
loop_
_entity_poly.entity_id
_entity_poly.type
_entity_poly.pdbx_seq_one_letter_code
_entity_poly.pdbx_strand_id
1 'polypeptide(L)'
;MKRFLGALVLLAVATASRAQQSPSPASAPPPVRQSFLVLLREQADLSGAAAIPDRLERRRFVFDALNDVADRTQAPLVEELRASGARVRRHFLLNMLEMEADDAAAASIARRPEVSRVASNRPAAMGLVPDALDPGVASAGGRAPLAATTVGENLDIIRAPQVWARGFTGQGIVVGHADTGFAWEHPALKPHYRGFDGSTVSHAYNWHDAVHDAAAGNPCGSDSAFPCDDDSDGHGTSTAGILVGDDGLGAQPGVAPSASLIGCRNMDQGTGTPARYTECFEFLLAPTDAAGQNPRPDLGADVINNSWTCPVSEGCTDPDILRTIVANVRDAGIFVVVSAGNAGDACATITDAPAIYDIAFCVGATDNSDAIAPFSSRGPITVDGSNRLKPDLVAPGVLIPTSVPPDQYTFSFTGTSASAPHVSGAVALLWSAIPPLRGDVDQTEDLLRRSAVPLLSSQDCGPYPGNAVPNAVFGYGRLDVVNALVFWDPLPPRQLVLPHRSRPALKVIAPRTP
;
A
#
# COMPACT_ATOMS: atom_id res chain seq x y z
N MET A 1 -18.55 48.92 95.78
CA MET A 1 -17.17 49.41 95.52
C MET A 1 -16.67 48.81 94.25
N LYS A 2 -16.03 49.66 93.45
CA LYS A 2 -15.41 49.44 92.13
C LYS A 2 -16.33 49.49 90.90
N ARG A 3 -16.27 50.62 90.24
CA ARG A 3 -16.86 51.02 88.98
C ARG A 3 -16.07 50.38 87.84
N PHE A 4 -16.73 49.87 86.80
CA PHE A 4 -16.13 49.56 85.50
C PHE A 4 -16.67 50.51 84.46
N LEU A 5 -15.75 51.30 83.87
CA LEU A 5 -15.97 52.13 82.69
C LEU A 5 -15.98 51.17 81.46
N GLY A 6 -17.06 51.24 80.74
CA GLY A 6 -17.09 50.61 79.39
C GLY A 6 -16.68 51.60 78.31
N ALA A 7 -15.64 51.29 77.57
CA ALA A 7 -15.22 52.03 76.39
C ALA A 7 -15.96 51.52 75.14
N LEU A 8 -16.72 52.40 74.51
CA LEU A 8 -17.40 52.17 73.22
C LEU A 8 -16.39 52.33 72.08
N VAL A 9 -16.11 51.22 71.40
CA VAL A 9 -15.33 51.23 70.16
C VAL A 9 -16.28 51.29 68.98
N LEU A 10 -16.30 52.40 68.26
CA LEU A 10 -16.97 52.52 66.96
C LEU A 10 -16.15 51.79 65.86
N LEU A 11 -16.69 50.72 65.30
CA LEU A 11 -16.16 50.07 64.12
C LEU A 11 -16.73 50.78 62.89
N ALA A 12 -15.88 51.52 62.18
CA ALA A 12 -16.19 52.05 60.87
C ALA A 12 -16.05 50.91 59.79
N VAL A 13 -17.18 50.46 59.26
CA VAL A 13 -17.19 49.49 58.11
C VAL A 13 -16.92 50.27 56.82
N ALA A 14 -15.71 50.17 56.30
CA ALA A 14 -15.41 50.62 54.97
C ALA A 14 -15.93 49.62 53.93
N THR A 15 -16.99 49.97 53.23
CA THR A 15 -17.48 49.21 52.06
C THR A 15 -16.53 49.45 50.87
N ALA A 16 -15.59 48.51 50.66
CA ALA A 16 -14.80 48.47 49.46
C ALA A 16 -15.69 47.97 48.29
N SER A 17 -16.01 48.89 47.38
CA SER A 17 -16.68 48.57 46.12
C SER A 17 -15.71 47.78 45.26
N ARG A 18 -15.90 46.44 45.14
CA ARG A 18 -15.19 45.60 44.20
C ARG A 18 -15.72 45.91 42.82
N ALA A 19 -14.92 46.62 42.01
CA ALA A 19 -15.16 46.72 40.58
C ALA A 19 -15.13 45.28 39.99
N GLN A 20 -16.26 44.79 39.43
CA GLN A 20 -16.33 43.59 38.66
C GLN A 20 -15.48 43.78 37.40
N GLN A 21 -14.30 43.18 37.39
CA GLN A 21 -13.56 42.99 36.12
C GLN A 21 -14.39 42.06 35.23
N SER A 22 -14.86 42.58 34.12
CA SER A 22 -15.45 41.77 33.06
C SER A 22 -14.45 40.68 32.66
N PRO A 23 -14.84 39.40 32.50
CA PRO A 23 -13.94 38.37 32.02
C PRO A 23 -13.43 38.79 30.66
N SER A 24 -12.10 38.77 30.46
CA SER A 24 -11.49 38.86 29.15
C SER A 24 -12.18 37.85 28.24
N PRO A 25 -12.49 38.19 27.01
CA PRO A 25 -13.00 37.20 26.05
C PRO A 25 -12.02 36.05 26.00
N ALA A 26 -12.50 34.83 26.28
CA ALA A 26 -11.72 33.63 26.16
C ALA A 26 -11.16 33.61 24.71
N SER A 27 -9.83 33.54 24.58
CA SER A 27 -9.22 33.40 23.28
C SER A 27 -9.84 32.21 22.58
N ALA A 28 -10.30 32.39 21.35
CA ALA A 28 -10.80 31.27 20.54
C ALA A 28 -9.77 30.12 20.58
N PRO A 29 -10.20 28.88 20.70
CA PRO A 29 -9.26 27.77 20.62
C PRO A 29 -8.45 27.88 19.32
N PRO A 30 -7.16 27.51 19.34
CA PRO A 30 -6.36 27.55 18.13
C PRO A 30 -7.05 26.71 17.04
N PRO A 31 -6.98 27.14 15.77
CA PRO A 31 -7.59 26.41 14.68
C PRO A 31 -7.04 24.98 14.63
N VAL A 32 -7.92 24.01 14.45
CA VAL A 32 -7.54 22.60 14.34
C VAL A 32 -6.81 22.45 13.01
N ARG A 33 -5.52 22.08 13.05
CA ARG A 33 -4.75 21.76 11.86
C ARG A 33 -5.08 20.35 11.39
N GLN A 34 -5.15 20.19 10.07
CA GLN A 34 -5.47 18.94 9.39
C GLN A 34 -4.46 18.69 8.29
N SER A 35 -4.26 17.42 7.93
CA SER A 35 -3.46 17.05 6.76
C SER A 35 -4.28 17.14 5.48
N PHE A 36 -3.72 17.81 4.48
CA PHE A 36 -4.29 17.99 3.15
C PHE A 36 -3.28 17.60 2.08
N LEU A 37 -3.77 17.06 0.97
CA LEU A 37 -3.01 16.85 -0.25
C LEU A 37 -3.29 17.99 -1.21
N VAL A 38 -2.25 18.71 -1.61
CA VAL A 38 -2.28 19.79 -2.59
C VAL A 38 -1.73 19.25 -3.90
N LEU A 39 -2.60 18.92 -4.85
CA LEU A 39 -2.22 18.40 -6.16
C LEU A 39 -1.92 19.58 -7.08
N LEU A 40 -0.72 19.59 -7.65
CA LEU A 40 -0.32 20.58 -8.63
C LEU A 40 -0.86 20.22 -10.01
N ARG A 41 -1.09 21.24 -10.84
CA ARG A 41 -1.71 21.08 -12.16
C ARG A 41 -0.77 20.43 -13.16
N GLU A 42 0.50 20.80 -13.11
CA GLU A 42 1.51 20.25 -13.98
C GLU A 42 1.97 18.87 -13.46
N GLN A 43 1.91 17.87 -14.33
CA GLN A 43 2.38 16.52 -14.05
C GLN A 43 3.44 16.13 -15.11
N ALA A 44 4.34 15.23 -14.76
CA ALA A 44 5.38 14.79 -15.70
C ALA A 44 4.79 14.03 -16.89
N ASP A 45 5.38 14.21 -18.06
CA ASP A 45 5.09 13.42 -19.25
C ASP A 45 6.02 12.21 -19.30
N LEU A 46 5.47 11.03 -19.07
CA LEU A 46 6.18 9.75 -19.09
C LEU A 46 5.95 8.95 -20.38
N SER A 47 5.35 9.56 -21.41
CA SER A 47 4.99 8.88 -22.66
C SER A 47 6.19 8.22 -23.37
N GLY A 48 7.41 8.72 -23.13
CA GLY A 48 8.66 8.16 -23.66
C GLY A 48 9.15 6.89 -22.95
N ALA A 49 8.65 6.57 -21.74
CA ALA A 49 9.18 5.49 -20.91
C ALA A 49 9.10 4.10 -21.59
N ALA A 50 7.96 3.81 -22.22
CA ALA A 50 7.73 2.52 -22.89
C ALA A 50 8.68 2.24 -24.07
N ALA A 51 9.30 3.29 -24.65
CA ALA A 51 10.25 3.16 -25.75
C ALA A 51 11.67 2.82 -25.28
N ILE A 52 11.94 2.86 -23.98
CA ILE A 52 13.26 2.57 -23.41
C ILE A 52 13.35 1.08 -23.07
N PRO A 53 14.16 0.30 -23.81
CA PRO A 53 14.22 -1.16 -23.62
C PRO A 53 14.92 -1.56 -22.31
N ASP A 54 15.97 -0.83 -21.92
CA ASP A 54 16.69 -1.12 -20.69
C ASP A 54 15.85 -0.70 -19.48
N ARG A 55 15.62 -1.66 -18.60
CA ARG A 55 14.79 -1.50 -17.41
C ARG A 55 15.31 -0.43 -16.46
N LEU A 56 16.62 -0.36 -16.25
CA LEU A 56 17.20 0.59 -15.30
C LEU A 56 17.26 1.99 -15.90
N GLU A 57 17.53 2.11 -17.20
CA GLU A 57 17.45 3.38 -17.93
C GLU A 57 16.01 3.92 -17.93
N ARG A 58 15.02 3.06 -18.19
CA ARG A 58 13.60 3.43 -18.14
C ARG A 58 13.21 3.91 -16.74
N ARG A 59 13.59 3.19 -15.69
CA ARG A 59 13.30 3.59 -14.30
C ARG A 59 13.95 4.92 -13.95
N ARG A 60 15.20 5.13 -14.37
CA ARG A 60 15.88 6.40 -14.16
C ARG A 60 15.19 7.54 -14.92
N PHE A 61 14.83 7.32 -16.19
CA PHE A 61 14.06 8.30 -16.97
C PHE A 61 12.77 8.72 -16.26
N VAL A 62 11.99 7.74 -15.78
CA VAL A 62 10.74 8.00 -15.03
C VAL A 62 11.02 8.81 -13.75
N PHE A 63 12.00 8.37 -12.97
CA PHE A 63 12.40 9.05 -11.73
C PHE A 63 12.83 10.50 -11.99
N ASP A 64 13.72 10.72 -12.95
CA ASP A 64 14.26 12.04 -13.27
C ASP A 64 13.14 12.97 -13.77
N ALA A 65 12.29 12.52 -14.69
CA ALA A 65 11.17 13.30 -15.22
C ALA A 65 10.17 13.72 -14.13
N LEU A 66 9.87 12.83 -13.19
CA LEU A 66 8.98 13.12 -12.07
C LEU A 66 9.59 14.14 -11.11
N ASN A 67 10.86 13.98 -10.75
CA ASN A 67 11.55 14.90 -9.85
C ASN A 67 11.79 16.27 -10.48
N ASP A 68 12.15 16.35 -11.75
CA ASP A 68 12.35 17.62 -12.45
C ASP A 68 11.09 18.49 -12.41
N VAL A 69 9.91 17.89 -12.62
CA VAL A 69 8.64 18.61 -12.51
C VAL A 69 8.35 19.00 -11.06
N ALA A 70 8.52 18.07 -10.12
CA ALA A 70 8.28 18.36 -8.71
C ALA A 70 9.20 19.45 -8.18
N ASP A 71 10.50 19.40 -8.49
CA ASP A 71 11.48 20.39 -8.03
C ASP A 71 11.16 21.79 -8.56
N ARG A 72 10.86 21.91 -9.83
CA ARG A 72 10.58 23.19 -10.46
C ARG A 72 9.27 23.81 -10.00
N THR A 73 8.23 23.01 -9.84
CA THR A 73 6.88 23.53 -9.59
C THR A 73 6.53 23.65 -8.12
N GLN A 74 7.10 22.79 -7.27
CA GLN A 74 6.81 22.79 -5.84
C GLN A 74 7.64 23.79 -5.04
N ALA A 75 8.90 24.04 -5.45
CA ALA A 75 9.85 24.82 -4.64
C ALA A 75 9.30 26.19 -4.20
N PRO A 76 8.71 27.03 -5.08
CA PRO A 76 8.18 28.34 -4.66
C PRO A 76 7.04 28.22 -3.64
N LEU A 77 6.16 27.24 -3.82
CA LEU A 77 5.01 27.03 -2.94
C LEU A 77 5.45 26.48 -1.58
N VAL A 78 6.42 25.57 -1.56
CA VAL A 78 6.99 25.00 -0.32
C VAL A 78 7.66 26.09 0.50
N GLU A 79 8.44 26.98 -0.12
CA GLU A 79 9.09 28.10 0.55
C GLU A 79 8.07 29.03 1.22
N GLU A 80 7.03 29.41 0.48
CA GLU A 80 5.95 30.27 0.98
C GLU A 80 5.19 29.61 2.15
N LEU A 81 4.80 28.34 1.99
CA LEU A 81 4.06 27.61 3.01
C LEU A 81 4.89 27.43 4.29
N ARG A 82 6.17 27.09 4.18
CA ARG A 82 7.07 26.99 5.33
C ARG A 82 7.28 28.32 6.02
N ALA A 83 7.40 29.41 5.26
CA ALA A 83 7.47 30.77 5.82
C ALA A 83 6.21 31.15 6.60
N SER A 84 5.05 30.62 6.24
CA SER A 84 3.79 30.79 7.00
C SER A 84 3.69 29.88 8.24
N GLY A 85 4.69 29.02 8.50
CA GLY A 85 4.71 28.06 9.61
C GLY A 85 3.93 26.77 9.34
N ALA A 86 3.59 26.48 8.09
CA ALA A 86 2.99 25.20 7.72
C ALA A 86 4.06 24.09 7.70
N ARG A 87 3.67 22.89 8.14
CA ARG A 87 4.45 21.68 7.88
C ARG A 87 4.12 21.21 6.46
N VAL A 88 5.14 21.00 5.64
CA VAL A 88 4.97 20.61 4.24
C VAL A 88 5.94 19.49 3.90
N ARG A 89 5.39 18.39 3.38
CA ARG A 89 6.12 17.28 2.77
C ARG A 89 5.89 17.29 1.27
N ARG A 90 6.93 16.96 0.52
CA ARG A 90 6.90 16.91 -0.95
C ARG A 90 6.72 15.48 -1.40
N HIS A 91 5.91 15.30 -2.44
CA HIS A 91 5.79 14.05 -3.17
C HIS A 91 6.12 14.28 -4.64
N PHE A 92 6.89 13.38 -5.23
CA PHE A 92 7.29 13.48 -6.63
C PHE A 92 6.56 12.51 -7.55
N LEU A 93 6.18 11.33 -7.03
CA LEU A 93 5.53 10.29 -7.82
C LEU A 93 4.16 10.74 -8.38
N LEU A 94 3.47 11.56 -7.63
CA LEU A 94 2.41 12.44 -8.09
C LEU A 94 2.84 13.86 -7.68
N ASN A 95 2.88 14.81 -8.62
CA ASN A 95 3.30 16.18 -8.29
C ASN A 95 2.32 16.81 -7.30
N MET A 96 2.54 16.55 -6.01
CA MET A 96 1.70 17.02 -4.92
C MET A 96 2.50 17.36 -3.67
N LEU A 97 1.87 18.12 -2.77
CA LEU A 97 2.37 18.41 -1.42
C LEU A 97 1.39 17.83 -0.40
N GLU A 98 1.92 17.24 0.66
CA GLU A 98 1.17 17.07 1.90
C GLU A 98 1.42 18.31 2.79
N MET A 99 0.37 18.90 3.34
CA MET A 99 0.50 20.03 4.25
C MET A 99 -0.44 19.92 5.46
N GLU A 100 0.05 20.36 6.62
CA GLU A 100 -0.79 20.58 7.79
C GLU A 100 -1.28 22.03 7.83
N ALA A 101 -2.60 22.23 7.73
CA ALA A 101 -3.22 23.53 7.67
C ALA A 101 -4.60 23.54 8.33
N ASP A 102 -5.18 24.72 8.53
CA ASP A 102 -6.61 24.88 8.79
C ASP A 102 -7.40 24.97 7.47
N ASP A 103 -8.70 24.84 7.55
CA ASP A 103 -9.60 24.86 6.39
C ASP A 103 -9.50 26.17 5.59
N ALA A 104 -9.25 27.30 6.26
CA ALA A 104 -9.16 28.61 5.60
C ALA A 104 -7.86 28.70 4.74
N ALA A 105 -6.74 28.20 5.27
CA ALA A 105 -5.49 28.09 4.53
C ALA A 105 -5.63 27.10 3.36
N ALA A 106 -6.23 25.93 3.58
CA ALA A 106 -6.50 24.94 2.52
C ALA A 106 -7.37 25.54 1.39
N ALA A 107 -8.45 26.26 1.74
CA ALA A 107 -9.29 26.95 0.78
C ALA A 107 -8.56 28.09 0.03
N SER A 108 -7.58 28.74 0.68
CA SER A 108 -6.74 29.75 0.03
C SER A 108 -5.81 29.13 -1.01
N ILE A 109 -5.14 28.03 -0.66
CA ILE A 109 -4.26 27.28 -1.55
C ILE A 109 -5.04 26.72 -2.75
N ALA A 110 -6.26 26.24 -2.55
CA ALA A 110 -7.10 25.67 -3.61
C ALA A 110 -7.45 26.69 -4.73
N ARG A 111 -7.34 28.00 -4.46
CA ARG A 111 -7.61 29.06 -5.45
C ARG A 111 -6.40 29.44 -6.31
N ARG A 112 -5.24 28.88 -6.02
CA ARG A 112 -4.01 29.21 -6.76
C ARG A 112 -4.02 28.61 -8.16
N PRO A 113 -3.50 29.31 -9.18
CA PRO A 113 -3.55 28.86 -10.57
C PRO A 113 -2.72 27.58 -10.81
N GLU A 114 -1.63 27.38 -10.06
CA GLU A 114 -0.78 26.20 -10.14
C GLU A 114 -1.39 24.97 -9.45
N VAL A 115 -2.41 25.14 -8.58
CA VAL A 115 -3.08 24.06 -7.87
C VAL A 115 -4.23 23.52 -8.71
N SER A 116 -4.24 22.22 -8.90
CA SER A 116 -5.35 21.49 -9.54
C SER A 116 -6.49 21.28 -8.58
N ARG A 117 -6.18 20.78 -7.38
CA ARG A 117 -7.15 20.56 -6.30
C ARG A 117 -6.44 20.43 -4.94
N VAL A 118 -7.22 20.57 -3.89
CA VAL A 118 -6.85 20.20 -2.52
C VAL A 118 -7.80 19.10 -2.06
N ALA A 119 -7.24 18.00 -1.53
CA ALA A 119 -7.98 16.87 -0.98
C ALA A 119 -7.63 16.66 0.49
N SER A 120 -8.53 16.06 1.25
CA SER A 120 -8.23 15.64 2.62
C SER A 120 -7.27 14.44 2.60
N ASN A 121 -6.30 14.42 3.53
CA ASN A 121 -5.42 13.27 3.81
C ASN A 121 -5.78 12.64 5.17
N ARG A 122 -7.02 12.77 5.60
CA ARG A 122 -7.48 12.22 6.86
C ARG A 122 -8.28 10.95 6.66
N PRO A 123 -8.14 9.99 7.59
CA PRO A 123 -9.20 9.02 7.79
C PRO A 123 -10.51 9.79 8.03
N ALA A 124 -11.55 9.49 7.25
CA ALA A 124 -12.85 10.07 7.50
C ALA A 124 -13.29 9.61 8.90
N ALA A 125 -13.69 10.55 9.76
CA ALA A 125 -14.30 10.23 11.06
C ALA A 125 -15.72 9.69 10.82
N MET A 126 -15.82 8.54 10.20
CA MET A 126 -17.00 7.70 10.22
C MET A 126 -16.94 6.95 11.54
N GLY A 127 -18.01 7.05 12.32
CA GLY A 127 -18.07 6.36 13.62
C GLY A 127 -17.64 4.92 13.45
N LEU A 128 -16.58 4.58 14.17
CA LEU A 128 -15.93 3.30 14.33
C LEU A 128 -16.75 2.11 13.77
N VAL A 129 -16.66 1.86 12.47
CA VAL A 129 -16.60 0.50 11.99
C VAL A 129 -15.13 0.34 11.63
N PRO A 130 -14.37 -0.42 12.37
CA PRO A 130 -13.15 -0.96 11.84
C PRO A 130 -13.59 -1.80 10.64
N ASP A 131 -13.36 -1.33 9.42
CA ASP A 131 -13.12 -2.21 8.28
C ASP A 131 -11.68 -2.70 8.46
N ALA A 132 -11.68 -3.14 9.48
CA ALA A 132 -11.10 -4.22 10.21
C ALA A 132 -10.66 -5.26 9.19
N LEU A 133 -9.41 -5.55 9.18
CA LEU A 133 -9.02 -6.97 9.36
C LEU A 133 -10.24 -7.70 9.96
N ASP A 134 -10.96 -8.51 9.16
CA ASP A 134 -12.25 -9.11 9.56
C ASP A 134 -12.08 -9.76 10.95
N PRO A 135 -12.69 -9.22 12.04
CA PRO A 135 -12.57 -9.80 13.38
C PRO A 135 -13.22 -11.19 13.49
N GLY A 136 -13.81 -11.68 12.40
CA GLY A 136 -14.38 -13.03 12.28
C GLY A 136 -13.35 -14.11 11.93
N VAL A 137 -12.13 -13.76 11.53
CA VAL A 137 -11.04 -14.73 11.27
C VAL A 137 -9.87 -14.47 12.22
N ALA A 138 -10.17 -14.03 13.43
CA ALA A 138 -9.20 -14.02 14.51
C ALA A 138 -8.57 -15.42 14.64
N SER A 139 -7.27 -15.46 14.61
CA SER A 139 -6.40 -16.61 14.74
C SER A 139 -6.87 -17.61 15.82
N ALA A 140 -7.81 -18.49 15.49
CA ALA A 140 -8.13 -19.65 16.32
C ALA A 140 -7.08 -20.78 16.18
N GLY A 141 -6.03 -20.56 15.38
CA GLY A 141 -4.91 -21.47 15.20
C GLY A 141 -3.76 -21.10 16.13
N GLY A 142 -3.33 -22.04 16.96
CA GLY A 142 -2.23 -21.84 17.91
C GLY A 142 -0.94 -21.42 17.20
N ARG A 143 -0.23 -20.44 17.78
CA ARG A 143 1.16 -20.15 17.44
C ARG A 143 2.00 -21.37 17.82
N ALA A 144 2.68 -21.97 16.85
CA ALA A 144 3.55 -23.12 17.08
C ALA A 144 4.79 -23.02 16.19
N PRO A 145 5.94 -23.56 16.60
CA PRO A 145 7.03 -23.78 15.67
C PRO A 145 6.52 -24.65 14.52
N LEU A 146 6.74 -24.26 13.27
CA LEU A 146 6.52 -25.15 12.14
C LEU A 146 7.38 -26.40 12.35
N ALA A 147 6.74 -27.57 12.35
CA ALA A 147 7.49 -28.82 12.33
C ALA A 147 8.33 -28.85 11.03
N ALA A 148 9.63 -29.09 11.18
CA ALA A 148 10.54 -29.22 10.04
C ALA A 148 9.91 -30.12 8.96
N THR A 149 9.82 -29.60 7.72
CA THR A 149 9.34 -30.25 6.50
C THR A 149 7.90 -29.96 6.07
N THR A 150 7.47 -28.71 5.97
CA THR A 150 6.20 -28.46 5.26
C THR A 150 6.31 -27.27 4.33
N VAL A 151 6.57 -27.54 3.06
CA VAL A 151 6.01 -26.74 1.97
C VAL A 151 4.50 -26.80 2.16
N GLY A 152 3.84 -25.66 2.30
CA GLY A 152 2.40 -25.62 2.51
C GLY A 152 1.63 -26.06 1.26
N GLU A 153 0.45 -26.67 1.44
CA GLU A 153 -0.42 -27.03 0.34
C GLU A 153 -0.73 -25.84 -0.59
N ASN A 154 -0.74 -24.63 -0.06
CA ASN A 154 -0.88 -23.39 -0.81
C ASN A 154 0.24 -23.19 -1.85
N LEU A 155 1.46 -23.62 -1.56
CA LEU A 155 2.59 -23.55 -2.50
C LEU A 155 2.54 -24.69 -3.52
N ASP A 156 2.11 -25.88 -3.08
CA ASP A 156 1.97 -27.04 -3.96
C ASP A 156 0.88 -26.83 -5.02
N ILE A 157 -0.26 -26.24 -4.65
CA ILE A 157 -1.37 -26.03 -5.58
C ILE A 157 -1.02 -25.01 -6.68
N ILE A 158 -0.21 -23.98 -6.39
CA ILE A 158 0.31 -23.03 -7.39
C ILE A 158 1.57 -23.56 -8.10
N ARG A 159 2.06 -24.72 -7.68
CA ARG A 159 3.22 -25.44 -8.22
C ARG A 159 4.56 -24.70 -8.11
N ALA A 160 4.73 -23.85 -7.07
CA ALA A 160 5.98 -23.17 -6.81
C ALA A 160 7.17 -24.12 -6.59
N PRO A 161 7.05 -25.24 -5.82
CA PRO A 161 8.15 -26.20 -5.62
C PRO A 161 8.66 -26.83 -6.92
N GLN A 162 7.82 -26.98 -7.92
CA GLN A 162 8.22 -27.50 -9.23
C GLN A 162 9.06 -26.47 -10.03
N VAL A 163 8.91 -25.18 -9.75
CA VAL A 163 9.75 -24.12 -10.31
C VAL A 163 11.08 -24.07 -9.58
N TRP A 164 11.09 -24.24 -8.25
CA TRP A 164 12.34 -24.36 -7.46
C TRP A 164 13.19 -25.55 -7.90
N ALA A 165 12.56 -26.69 -8.15
CA ALA A 165 13.25 -27.88 -8.64
C ALA A 165 13.95 -27.67 -10.01
N ARG A 166 13.56 -26.62 -10.76
CA ARG A 166 14.23 -26.19 -12.00
C ARG A 166 15.34 -25.17 -11.75
N GLY A 167 15.62 -24.81 -10.49
CA GLY A 167 16.65 -23.85 -10.09
C GLY A 167 16.20 -22.38 -10.03
N PHE A 168 14.91 -22.11 -10.14
CA PHE A 168 14.37 -20.75 -10.11
C PHE A 168 13.62 -20.52 -8.79
N THR A 169 14.19 -19.68 -7.92
CA THR A 169 13.73 -19.42 -6.56
C THR A 169 13.52 -17.93 -6.28
N GLY A 170 13.52 -17.08 -7.34
CA GLY A 170 13.39 -15.63 -7.24
C GLY A 170 14.72 -14.87 -7.15
N GLN A 171 15.83 -15.55 -7.38
CA GLN A 171 17.18 -14.98 -7.27
C GLN A 171 17.36 -13.75 -8.19
N GLY A 172 17.97 -12.70 -7.62
CA GLY A 172 18.26 -11.45 -8.30
C GLY A 172 17.06 -10.50 -8.44
N ILE A 173 15.86 -10.89 -7.95
CA ILE A 173 14.66 -10.06 -7.95
C ILE A 173 14.49 -9.37 -6.60
N VAL A 174 14.13 -8.09 -6.62
CA VAL A 174 13.83 -7.31 -5.41
C VAL A 174 12.31 -7.17 -5.27
N VAL A 175 11.77 -7.68 -4.18
CA VAL A 175 10.36 -7.53 -3.83
C VAL A 175 10.22 -6.40 -2.81
N GLY A 176 9.43 -5.40 -3.17
CA GLY A 176 9.03 -4.31 -2.29
C GLY A 176 7.77 -4.71 -1.51
N HIS A 177 7.80 -4.49 -0.21
CA HIS A 177 6.71 -4.79 0.69
C HIS A 177 6.20 -3.51 1.34
N ALA A 178 4.97 -3.11 1.04
CA ALA A 178 4.29 -1.95 1.63
C ALA A 178 3.11 -2.46 2.48
N ASP A 179 3.22 -2.32 3.81
CA ASP A 179 2.27 -2.92 4.76
C ASP A 179 2.41 -2.27 6.16
N THR A 180 1.99 -2.93 7.24
CA THR A 180 2.18 -2.53 8.65
C THR A 180 3.63 -2.61 9.13
N GLY A 181 4.56 -2.92 8.24
CA GLY A 181 5.96 -3.21 8.54
C GLY A 181 6.24 -4.71 8.55
N PHE A 182 7.36 -5.15 9.11
CA PHE A 182 7.68 -6.57 9.29
C PHE A 182 8.78 -6.79 10.31
N ALA A 183 8.73 -7.93 11.00
CA ALA A 183 9.76 -8.39 11.95
C ALA A 183 10.98 -8.93 11.17
N TRP A 184 11.90 -8.05 10.75
CA TRP A 184 13.04 -8.43 9.90
C TRP A 184 13.98 -9.46 10.54
N GLU A 185 14.03 -9.52 11.88
CA GLU A 185 14.84 -10.51 12.63
C GLU A 185 14.20 -11.90 12.68
N HIS A 186 12.93 -12.03 12.22
CA HIS A 186 12.26 -13.32 12.15
C HIS A 186 13.12 -14.33 11.37
N PRO A 187 13.34 -15.56 11.86
CA PRO A 187 14.22 -16.54 11.22
C PRO A 187 13.90 -16.78 9.73
N ALA A 188 12.63 -16.77 9.35
CA ALA A 188 12.22 -16.94 7.95
C ALA A 188 12.37 -15.69 7.08
N LEU A 189 12.57 -14.49 7.65
CA LEU A 189 12.67 -13.23 6.88
C LEU A 189 14.09 -12.69 6.84
N LYS A 190 14.83 -12.84 7.93
CA LYS A 190 16.17 -12.28 8.08
C LYS A 190 17.14 -12.63 6.94
N PRO A 191 17.21 -13.88 6.43
CA PRO A 191 18.09 -14.24 5.33
C PRO A 191 17.74 -13.55 4.00
N HIS A 192 16.48 -13.12 3.86
CA HIS A 192 15.94 -12.54 2.63
C HIS A 192 15.86 -11.02 2.67
N TYR A 193 15.98 -10.43 3.86
CA TYR A 193 16.03 -8.98 4.02
C TYR A 193 17.32 -8.43 3.41
N ARG A 194 17.22 -7.66 2.33
CA ARG A 194 18.39 -7.13 1.59
C ARG A 194 19.33 -6.30 2.46
N GLY A 195 18.81 -5.71 3.55
CA GLY A 195 19.61 -4.96 4.52
C GLY A 195 20.56 -5.82 5.37
N PHE A 196 20.40 -7.13 5.38
CA PHE A 196 21.24 -8.06 6.14
C PHE A 196 22.16 -8.85 5.21
N ASP A 197 23.47 -8.74 5.42
CA ASP A 197 24.52 -9.37 4.59
C ASP A 197 25.03 -10.74 5.13
N GLY A 198 24.34 -11.27 6.14
CA GLY A 198 24.75 -12.49 6.85
C GLY A 198 25.53 -12.23 8.14
N SER A 199 26.02 -11.00 8.37
CA SER A 199 26.80 -10.62 9.54
C SER A 199 26.42 -9.26 10.11
N THR A 200 26.17 -8.29 9.24
CA THR A 200 25.80 -6.92 9.59
C THR A 200 24.46 -6.53 8.96
N VAL A 201 23.83 -5.50 9.52
CA VAL A 201 22.58 -4.95 8.98
C VAL A 201 22.73 -3.49 8.63
N SER A 202 22.19 -3.09 7.49
CA SER A 202 22.00 -1.70 7.09
C SER A 202 20.57 -1.51 6.60
N HIS A 203 19.85 -0.61 7.25
CA HIS A 203 18.48 -0.28 6.84
C HIS A 203 18.43 0.78 5.72
N ALA A 204 19.53 1.52 5.48
CA ALA A 204 19.64 2.44 4.36
C ALA A 204 19.36 1.74 3.03
N TYR A 205 18.49 2.33 2.21
CA TYR A 205 18.01 1.78 0.93
C TYR A 205 17.15 0.50 1.01
N ASN A 206 16.84 0.01 2.21
CA ASN A 206 16.15 -1.26 2.42
C ASN A 206 14.89 -1.13 3.26
N TRP A 207 14.78 -0.05 4.03
CA TRP A 207 13.65 0.22 4.90
C TRP A 207 13.28 1.70 4.90
N HIS A 208 11.99 1.96 4.94
CA HIS A 208 11.41 3.28 5.15
C HIS A 208 10.16 3.19 6.03
N ASP A 209 9.92 4.23 6.81
CA ASP A 209 8.71 4.36 7.63
C ASP A 209 7.96 5.63 7.23
N ALA A 210 6.79 5.48 6.60
CA ALA A 210 5.93 6.59 6.23
C ALA A 210 4.92 6.97 7.33
N VAL A 211 5.01 6.36 8.51
CA VAL A 211 4.19 6.70 9.68
C VAL A 211 4.92 7.73 10.54
N HIS A 212 4.65 9.02 10.30
CA HIS A 212 5.32 10.14 10.98
C HIS A 212 4.57 10.65 12.22
N ASP A 213 3.34 10.23 12.38
CA ASP A 213 2.38 10.66 13.40
C ASP A 213 1.64 9.46 13.99
N ALA A 214 2.41 8.44 14.40
CA ALA A 214 1.87 7.21 14.94
C ALA A 214 0.93 7.44 16.13
N ALA A 215 -0.12 6.64 16.21
CA ALA A 215 -1.06 6.66 17.31
C ALA A 215 -0.38 6.41 18.67
N ALA A 216 -0.93 6.97 19.73
CA ALA A 216 -0.38 6.77 21.06
C ALA A 216 -0.41 5.28 21.45
N GLY A 217 0.77 4.75 21.82
CA GLY A 217 0.93 3.34 22.17
C GLY A 217 1.29 2.42 21.00
N ASN A 218 1.48 2.97 19.79
CA ASN A 218 2.03 2.20 18.66
C ASN A 218 3.41 1.63 19.04
N PRO A 219 3.64 0.31 18.92
CA PRO A 219 4.88 -0.34 19.36
C PRO A 219 6.11 0.10 18.56
N CYS A 220 5.94 0.54 17.33
CA CYS A 220 7.02 1.01 16.45
C CYS A 220 7.27 2.52 16.58
N GLY A 221 6.30 3.27 17.15
CA GLY A 221 6.34 4.74 17.16
C GLY A 221 6.30 5.34 15.76
N SER A 222 6.69 6.60 15.67
CA SER A 222 6.83 7.32 14.40
C SER A 222 8.26 7.24 13.90
N ASP A 223 8.44 7.28 12.56
CA ASP A 223 9.77 7.36 11.91
C ASP A 223 10.73 6.25 12.37
N SER A 224 10.27 5.00 12.44
CA SER A 224 11.11 3.89 12.87
C SER A 224 12.34 3.72 11.97
N ALA A 225 13.52 3.81 12.55
CA ALA A 225 14.78 3.68 11.82
C ALA A 225 15.10 2.25 11.34
N PHE A 226 14.30 1.26 11.71
CA PHE A 226 14.45 -0.16 11.37
C PHE A 226 13.09 -0.80 11.11
N PRO A 227 13.04 -1.90 10.35
CA PRO A 227 11.78 -2.58 10.09
C PRO A 227 11.12 -3.05 11.38
N CYS A 228 9.88 -2.66 11.58
CA CYS A 228 9.06 -2.95 12.73
C CYS A 228 7.63 -3.16 12.25
N ASP A 229 6.97 -4.21 12.72
CA ASP A 229 5.56 -4.48 12.47
C ASP A 229 4.74 -3.95 13.65
N ASP A 230 3.85 -3.01 13.38
CA ASP A 230 3.03 -2.38 14.43
C ASP A 230 1.64 -3.01 14.58
N ASP A 231 1.32 -3.97 13.74
CA ASP A 231 0.08 -4.74 13.86
C ASP A 231 0.19 -5.83 14.93
N SER A 232 -0.82 -5.91 15.79
CA SER A 232 -0.83 -6.86 16.92
C SER A 232 -0.77 -8.33 16.51
N ASP A 233 -1.31 -8.65 15.35
CA ASP A 233 -1.33 -10.00 14.77
C ASP A 233 -0.18 -10.22 13.77
N GLY A 234 0.56 -9.15 13.42
CA GLY A 234 1.70 -9.20 12.55
C GLY A 234 1.33 -9.36 11.07
N HIS A 235 0.38 -8.55 10.60
CA HIS A 235 -0.11 -8.62 9.22
C HIS A 235 1.03 -8.49 8.21
N GLY A 236 1.87 -7.46 8.31
CA GLY A 236 2.97 -7.26 7.40
C GLY A 236 4.06 -8.35 7.48
N THR A 237 4.33 -8.88 8.69
CA THR A 237 5.23 -10.03 8.86
C THR A 237 4.67 -11.29 8.19
N SER A 238 3.36 -11.48 8.25
CA SER A 238 2.67 -12.62 7.64
C SER A 238 2.71 -12.55 6.11
N THR A 239 2.42 -11.40 5.54
CA THR A 239 2.45 -11.20 4.08
C THR A 239 3.88 -11.28 3.54
N ALA A 240 4.89 -10.74 4.26
CA ALA A 240 6.30 -10.90 3.91
C ALA A 240 6.75 -12.38 3.96
N GLY A 241 6.25 -13.15 4.93
CA GLY A 241 6.50 -14.58 5.03
C GLY A 241 6.04 -15.37 3.81
N ILE A 242 4.83 -15.07 3.31
CA ILE A 242 4.31 -15.70 2.09
C ILE A 242 5.13 -15.29 0.85
N LEU A 243 5.67 -14.08 0.82
CA LEU A 243 6.52 -13.61 -0.28
C LEU A 243 7.81 -14.39 -0.38
N VAL A 244 8.61 -14.40 0.70
CA VAL A 244 10.02 -14.81 0.66
C VAL A 244 10.43 -15.80 1.77
N GLY A 245 9.55 -16.10 2.71
CA GLY A 245 9.92 -16.79 3.95
C GLY A 245 10.59 -18.14 3.75
N ASP A 246 11.78 -18.30 4.34
CA ASP A 246 12.53 -19.57 4.45
C ASP A 246 13.55 -19.43 5.57
N ASP A 247 13.46 -20.28 6.60
CA ASP A 247 14.41 -20.27 7.72
C ASP A 247 15.64 -21.15 7.47
N GLY A 248 15.70 -21.85 6.33
CA GLY A 248 16.76 -22.81 6.01
C GLY A 248 16.77 -24.05 6.91
N LEU A 249 15.79 -24.19 7.81
CA LEU A 249 15.67 -25.28 8.77
C LEU A 249 14.43 -26.16 8.51
N GLY A 250 13.65 -25.81 7.50
CA GLY A 250 12.48 -26.56 7.04
C GLY A 250 11.16 -25.81 7.12
N ALA A 251 11.10 -24.61 7.69
CA ALA A 251 9.92 -23.74 7.62
C ALA A 251 10.07 -22.81 6.41
N GLN A 252 9.41 -23.16 5.32
CA GLN A 252 9.43 -22.43 4.05
C GLN A 252 8.03 -22.03 3.61
N PRO A 253 7.43 -20.96 4.18
CA PRO A 253 6.13 -20.47 3.75
C PRO A 253 6.20 -19.63 2.47
N GLY A 254 7.38 -19.19 2.04
CA GLY A 254 7.58 -18.22 0.98
C GLY A 254 7.56 -18.81 -0.43
N VAL A 255 6.91 -18.10 -1.35
CA VAL A 255 6.85 -18.46 -2.79
C VAL A 255 8.20 -18.28 -3.47
N ALA A 256 8.92 -17.20 -3.16
CA ALA A 256 10.18 -16.83 -3.80
C ALA A 256 11.35 -16.74 -2.79
N PRO A 257 11.84 -17.88 -2.26
CA PRO A 257 12.75 -17.91 -1.12
C PRO A 257 14.17 -17.37 -1.41
N SER A 258 14.49 -17.00 -2.64
CA SER A 258 15.76 -16.33 -2.97
C SER A 258 15.57 -14.91 -3.50
N ALA A 259 14.36 -14.36 -3.45
CA ALA A 259 14.14 -12.96 -3.72
C ALA A 259 14.63 -12.09 -2.55
N SER A 260 15.08 -10.88 -2.86
CA SER A 260 15.50 -9.91 -1.85
C SER A 260 14.31 -9.05 -1.41
N LEU A 261 14.10 -8.94 -0.10
CA LEU A 261 13.01 -8.14 0.49
C LEU A 261 13.52 -6.74 0.87
N ILE A 262 12.80 -5.71 0.46
CA ILE A 262 12.87 -4.35 1.00
C ILE A 262 11.46 -3.94 1.43
N GLY A 263 11.34 -3.01 2.37
CA GLY A 263 10.02 -2.66 2.86
C GLY A 263 9.81 -1.22 3.25
N CYS A 264 8.53 -0.89 3.34
CA CYS A 264 8.05 0.41 3.81
C CYS A 264 6.79 0.22 4.65
N ARG A 265 6.75 0.81 5.84
CA ARG A 265 5.54 0.84 6.66
C ARG A 265 4.66 2.01 6.24
N ASN A 266 3.47 1.72 5.74
CA ASN A 266 2.49 2.71 5.26
C ASN A 266 1.18 2.72 6.05
N MET A 267 1.05 1.86 7.04
CA MET A 267 -0.13 1.79 7.92
C MET A 267 0.29 1.91 9.39
N ASP A 268 -0.51 2.61 10.16
CA ASP A 268 -0.43 2.73 11.62
C ASP A 268 -1.49 1.79 12.19
N GLN A 269 -1.08 0.64 12.72
CA GLN A 269 -1.97 -0.39 13.24
C GLN A 269 -3.10 -0.75 12.24
N GLY A 270 -2.72 -0.97 10.98
CA GLY A 270 -3.64 -1.34 9.92
C GLY A 270 -4.39 -0.17 9.25
N THR A 271 -4.13 1.08 9.64
CA THR A 271 -4.76 2.27 9.05
C THR A 271 -3.76 3.11 8.27
N GLY A 272 -4.00 3.30 6.97
CA GLY A 272 -3.17 4.12 6.11
C GLY A 272 -3.77 5.48 5.75
N THR A 273 -3.06 6.22 4.92
CA THR A 273 -3.56 7.44 4.27
C THR A 273 -2.99 7.54 2.85
N PRO A 274 -3.63 8.29 1.93
CA PRO A 274 -3.09 8.49 0.58
C PRO A 274 -1.64 9.01 0.55
N ALA A 275 -1.23 9.87 1.50
CA ALA A 275 0.14 10.35 1.60
C ALA A 275 1.12 9.23 1.96
N ARG A 276 0.82 8.44 3.01
CA ARG A 276 1.66 7.32 3.45
C ARG A 276 1.82 6.26 2.37
N TYR A 277 0.73 5.94 1.65
CA TYR A 277 0.78 5.03 0.50
C TYR A 277 1.68 5.58 -0.61
N THR A 278 1.55 6.86 -0.94
CA THR A 278 2.38 7.53 -1.94
C THR A 278 3.86 7.48 -1.56
N GLU A 279 4.19 7.83 -0.33
CA GLU A 279 5.56 7.86 0.18
C GLU A 279 6.24 6.48 0.12
N CYS A 280 5.50 5.42 0.43
CA CYS A 280 6.01 4.06 0.27
C CYS A 280 6.25 3.68 -1.19
N PHE A 281 5.38 4.05 -2.11
CA PHE A 281 5.63 3.85 -3.54
C PHE A 281 6.86 4.64 -4.03
N GLU A 282 7.07 5.86 -3.53
CA GLU A 282 8.26 6.67 -3.83
C GLU A 282 9.54 5.99 -3.36
N PHE A 283 9.57 5.52 -2.11
CA PHE A 283 10.70 4.78 -1.58
C PHE A 283 10.95 3.48 -2.36
N LEU A 284 9.93 2.71 -2.66
CA LEU A 284 10.08 1.44 -3.38
C LEU A 284 10.49 1.63 -4.86
N LEU A 285 10.18 2.78 -5.47
CA LEU A 285 10.71 3.17 -6.79
C LEU A 285 12.19 3.55 -6.71
N ALA A 286 12.55 4.38 -5.73
CA ALA A 286 13.88 4.95 -5.58
C ALA A 286 14.30 5.04 -4.11
N PRO A 287 14.73 3.92 -3.51
CA PRO A 287 15.13 3.88 -2.11
C PRO A 287 16.17 4.94 -1.77
N THR A 288 16.09 5.45 -0.55
CA THR A 288 16.97 6.50 -0.01
C THR A 288 17.85 5.96 1.11
N ASP A 289 18.87 6.72 1.47
CA ASP A 289 19.61 6.46 2.70
C ASP A 289 18.76 6.72 3.96
N ALA A 290 19.32 6.44 5.14
CA ALA A 290 18.61 6.59 6.41
C ALA A 290 18.22 8.05 6.75
N ALA A 291 18.75 9.03 6.01
CA ALA A 291 18.37 10.43 6.14
C ALA A 291 17.30 10.87 5.11
N GLY A 292 16.76 9.94 4.35
CA GLY A 292 15.82 10.22 3.26
C GLY A 292 16.47 10.94 2.07
N GLN A 293 17.79 10.78 1.90
CA GLN A 293 18.57 11.46 0.87
C GLN A 293 19.16 10.46 -0.13
N ASN A 294 19.77 10.98 -1.20
CA ASN A 294 20.51 10.18 -2.17
C ASN A 294 19.67 9.04 -2.78
N PRO A 295 18.51 9.33 -3.40
CA PRO A 295 17.63 8.32 -3.98
C PRO A 295 18.35 7.48 -5.04
N ARG A 296 18.07 6.17 -5.05
CA ARG A 296 18.72 5.17 -5.91
C ARG A 296 17.66 4.36 -6.67
N PRO A 297 17.19 4.85 -7.84
CA PRO A 297 16.23 4.11 -8.66
C PRO A 297 16.72 2.71 -9.08
N ASP A 298 18.04 2.54 -9.22
CA ASP A 298 18.65 1.26 -9.54
C ASP A 298 18.56 0.21 -8.43
N LEU A 299 18.30 0.64 -7.19
CA LEU A 299 18.06 -0.21 -6.02
C LEU A 299 16.56 -0.44 -5.73
N GLY A 300 15.66 0.14 -6.50
CA GLY A 300 14.21 0.02 -6.29
C GLY A 300 13.68 -1.41 -6.50
N ALA A 301 12.46 -1.63 -6.05
CA ALA A 301 11.76 -2.90 -6.19
C ALA A 301 11.50 -3.25 -7.67
N ASP A 302 11.44 -4.53 -7.97
CA ASP A 302 10.97 -5.06 -9.24
C ASP A 302 9.45 -5.34 -9.19
N VAL A 303 8.99 -5.85 -8.05
CA VAL A 303 7.59 -6.17 -7.77
C VAL A 303 7.22 -5.50 -6.45
N ILE A 304 6.05 -4.89 -6.35
CA ILE A 304 5.52 -4.33 -5.10
C ILE A 304 4.26 -5.11 -4.69
N ASN A 305 4.29 -5.66 -3.49
CA ASN A 305 3.13 -6.27 -2.84
C ASN A 305 2.38 -5.24 -2.00
N ASN A 306 1.07 -5.15 -2.22
CA ASN A 306 0.15 -4.30 -1.48
C ASN A 306 -1.02 -5.16 -1.00
N SER A 307 -0.91 -5.66 0.23
CA SER A 307 -1.94 -6.49 0.85
C SER A 307 -2.96 -5.64 1.61
N TRP A 308 -3.37 -4.53 1.01
CA TRP A 308 -4.29 -3.54 1.56
C TRP A 308 -5.12 -2.89 0.46
N THR A 309 -6.18 -2.23 0.85
CA THR A 309 -6.95 -1.30 0.03
C THR A 309 -7.07 0.03 0.77
N CYS A 310 -7.33 1.12 0.05
CA CYS A 310 -7.55 2.44 0.63
C CYS A 310 -9.04 2.80 0.55
N PRO A 311 -9.83 2.51 1.59
CA PRO A 311 -11.24 2.87 1.63
C PRO A 311 -11.46 4.37 1.89
N VAL A 312 -12.70 4.81 1.74
CA VAL A 312 -13.09 6.19 2.07
C VAL A 312 -12.74 6.56 3.51
N SER A 313 -12.81 5.59 4.43
CA SER A 313 -12.44 5.75 5.85
C SER A 313 -10.96 6.11 6.07
N GLU A 314 -10.09 5.83 5.12
CA GLU A 314 -8.67 6.17 5.15
C GLU A 314 -8.32 7.42 4.32
N GLY A 315 -9.32 8.17 3.87
CA GLY A 315 -9.13 9.40 3.11
C GLY A 315 -9.15 9.22 1.59
N CYS A 316 -9.32 7.99 1.06
CA CYS A 316 -9.49 7.74 -0.37
C CYS A 316 -10.93 8.08 -0.84
N THR A 317 -11.35 9.32 -0.59
CA THR A 317 -12.67 9.82 -1.00
C THR A 317 -12.79 10.03 -2.51
N ASP A 318 -11.65 10.09 -3.20
CA ASP A 318 -11.56 10.10 -4.65
C ASP A 318 -11.01 8.73 -5.10
N PRO A 319 -11.78 7.92 -5.84
CA PRO A 319 -11.32 6.60 -6.28
C PRO A 319 -10.08 6.66 -7.19
N ASP A 320 -9.75 7.81 -7.78
CA ASP A 320 -8.56 7.97 -8.63
C ASP A 320 -7.33 8.53 -7.89
N ILE A 321 -7.39 8.70 -6.56
CA ILE A 321 -6.33 9.37 -5.79
C ILE A 321 -4.96 8.69 -5.92
N LEU A 322 -4.90 7.37 -5.99
CA LEU A 322 -3.68 6.59 -6.16
C LEU A 322 -3.42 6.17 -7.62
N ARG A 323 -4.33 6.47 -8.56
CA ARG A 323 -4.26 5.95 -9.92
C ARG A 323 -3.00 6.41 -10.66
N THR A 324 -2.71 7.70 -10.62
CA THR A 324 -1.51 8.25 -11.29
C THR A 324 -0.23 7.70 -10.66
N ILE A 325 -0.21 7.49 -9.34
CA ILE A 325 0.91 6.94 -8.60
C ILE A 325 1.22 5.52 -9.09
N VAL A 326 0.20 4.65 -9.14
CA VAL A 326 0.34 3.28 -9.64
C VAL A 326 0.75 3.27 -11.12
N ALA A 327 0.21 4.19 -11.94
CA ALA A 327 0.58 4.32 -13.35
C ALA A 327 2.08 4.65 -13.51
N ASN A 328 2.58 5.64 -12.76
CA ASN A 328 3.97 6.07 -12.85
C ASN A 328 4.96 4.99 -12.36
N VAL A 329 4.59 4.24 -11.33
CA VAL A 329 5.36 3.06 -10.87
C VAL A 329 5.40 1.97 -11.94
N ARG A 330 4.26 1.71 -12.60
CA ARG A 330 4.16 0.77 -13.72
C ARG A 330 5.01 1.23 -14.92
N ASP A 331 4.97 2.52 -15.26
CA ASP A 331 5.79 3.11 -16.34
C ASP A 331 7.30 2.94 -16.07
N ALA A 332 7.70 2.87 -14.80
CA ALA A 332 9.06 2.54 -14.39
C ALA A 332 9.41 1.03 -14.52
N GLY A 333 8.49 0.20 -14.97
CA GLY A 333 8.67 -1.24 -15.13
C GLY A 333 8.60 -2.04 -13.84
N ILE A 334 7.83 -1.56 -12.85
CA ILE A 334 7.60 -2.24 -11.58
C ILE A 334 6.20 -2.88 -11.61
N PHE A 335 6.12 -4.16 -11.26
CA PHE A 335 4.86 -4.89 -11.20
C PHE A 335 4.13 -4.61 -9.89
N VAL A 336 2.90 -4.11 -9.95
CA VAL A 336 2.10 -3.75 -8.77
C VAL A 336 1.00 -4.79 -8.54
N VAL A 337 1.12 -5.54 -7.44
CA VAL A 337 0.11 -6.52 -7.00
C VAL A 337 -0.69 -5.94 -5.86
N VAL A 338 -2.00 -6.17 -5.89
CA VAL A 338 -2.94 -5.65 -4.88
C VAL A 338 -3.95 -6.72 -4.48
N SER A 339 -4.34 -6.76 -3.20
CA SER A 339 -5.43 -7.61 -2.72
C SER A 339 -6.78 -7.08 -3.20
N ALA A 340 -7.74 -7.99 -3.47
CA ALA A 340 -9.07 -7.62 -3.96
C ALA A 340 -9.99 -7.01 -2.88
N GLY A 341 -9.64 -7.19 -1.61
CA GLY A 341 -10.49 -6.82 -0.46
C GLY A 341 -11.30 -8.02 0.07
N ASN A 342 -11.84 -7.84 1.28
CA ASN A 342 -12.52 -8.89 2.05
C ASN A 342 -13.99 -8.54 2.33
N ALA A 343 -14.64 -7.80 1.41
CA ALA A 343 -16.00 -7.29 1.59
C ALA A 343 -17.11 -8.30 1.21
N GLY A 344 -16.74 -9.55 0.96
CA GLY A 344 -17.69 -10.63 0.88
C GLY A 344 -18.17 -11.04 -0.51
N ASP A 345 -19.20 -11.87 -0.49
CA ASP A 345 -19.61 -12.76 -1.54
C ASP A 345 -20.57 -12.13 -2.58
N ALA A 346 -21.00 -10.88 -2.40
CA ALA A 346 -21.82 -10.20 -3.39
C ALA A 346 -21.00 -9.74 -4.61
N CYS A 347 -21.66 -9.58 -5.75
CA CYS A 347 -21.04 -8.93 -6.91
C CYS A 347 -20.74 -7.45 -6.65
N ALA A 348 -19.73 -6.91 -7.31
CA ALA A 348 -19.31 -5.51 -7.24
C ALA A 348 -18.88 -5.04 -5.84
N THR A 349 -18.22 -5.93 -5.08
CA THR A 349 -17.65 -5.64 -3.75
C THR A 349 -16.17 -5.23 -3.80
N ILE A 350 -15.51 -5.23 -4.96
CA ILE A 350 -14.21 -4.59 -5.15
C ILE A 350 -14.48 -3.10 -5.39
N THR A 351 -14.35 -2.29 -4.34
CA THR A 351 -14.78 -0.87 -4.34
C THR A 351 -13.64 0.12 -4.13
N ASP A 352 -12.50 -0.32 -3.61
CA ASP A 352 -11.45 0.55 -3.08
C ASP A 352 -10.18 0.55 -3.92
N ALA A 353 -9.50 1.70 -3.93
CA ALA A 353 -8.19 1.86 -4.55
C ALA A 353 -7.13 1.03 -3.77
N PRO A 354 -6.10 0.50 -4.41
CA PRO A 354 -5.85 0.45 -5.86
C PRO A 354 -6.46 -0.77 -6.55
N ALA A 355 -7.24 -1.64 -5.87
CA ALA A 355 -7.80 -2.87 -6.42
C ALA A 355 -8.74 -2.62 -7.61
N ILE A 356 -9.39 -1.45 -7.65
CA ILE A 356 -10.28 -1.05 -8.75
C ILE A 356 -9.57 -0.69 -10.05
N TYR A 357 -8.24 -0.51 -10.06
CA TYR A 357 -7.52 -0.01 -11.23
C TYR A 357 -7.22 -1.12 -12.25
N ASP A 358 -7.33 -0.78 -13.53
CA ASP A 358 -6.92 -1.64 -14.65
C ASP A 358 -5.40 -1.83 -14.73
N ILE A 359 -4.64 -0.93 -14.14
CA ILE A 359 -3.18 -0.86 -14.12
C ILE A 359 -2.53 -1.52 -12.90
N ALA A 360 -3.32 -2.04 -11.96
CA ALA A 360 -2.86 -2.83 -10.83
C ALA A 360 -3.35 -4.28 -10.98
N PHE A 361 -2.51 -5.25 -10.61
CA PHE A 361 -2.87 -6.66 -10.70
C PHE A 361 -3.60 -7.11 -9.43
N CYS A 362 -4.91 -7.27 -9.52
CA CYS A 362 -5.81 -7.52 -8.39
C CYS A 362 -6.02 -9.01 -8.17
N VAL A 363 -5.85 -9.47 -6.92
CA VAL A 363 -5.85 -10.89 -6.56
C VAL A 363 -6.96 -11.21 -5.56
N GLY A 364 -7.87 -12.09 -5.93
CA GLY A 364 -8.89 -12.69 -5.04
C GLY A 364 -8.37 -13.92 -4.31
N ALA A 365 -9.17 -14.48 -3.38
CA ALA A 365 -8.77 -15.57 -2.50
C ALA A 365 -9.57 -16.85 -2.73
N THR A 366 -8.86 -17.99 -2.81
CA THR A 366 -9.43 -19.33 -2.73
C THR A 366 -8.88 -20.09 -1.52
N ASP A 367 -9.53 -21.20 -1.17
CA ASP A 367 -8.91 -22.23 -0.35
C ASP A 367 -8.03 -23.17 -1.21
N ASN A 368 -7.40 -24.15 -0.57
CA ASN A 368 -6.54 -25.15 -1.23
C ASN A 368 -7.33 -26.20 -2.05
N SER A 369 -8.65 -26.11 -2.14
CA SER A 369 -9.51 -26.93 -3.00
C SER A 369 -10.09 -26.16 -4.20
N ASP A 370 -9.58 -24.96 -4.47
CA ASP A 370 -10.08 -24.04 -5.50
C ASP A 370 -11.49 -23.46 -5.21
N ALA A 371 -12.03 -23.62 -4.00
CA ALA A 371 -13.27 -22.95 -3.64
C ALA A 371 -13.02 -21.47 -3.34
N ILE A 372 -13.88 -20.61 -3.90
CA ILE A 372 -13.77 -19.15 -3.64
C ILE A 372 -14.03 -18.86 -2.15
N ALA A 373 -13.13 -18.12 -1.52
CA ALA A 373 -13.33 -17.72 -0.13
C ALA A 373 -14.57 -16.84 0.02
N PRO A 374 -15.44 -17.07 1.01
CA PRO A 374 -16.68 -16.29 1.18
C PRO A 374 -16.43 -14.80 1.34
N PHE A 375 -15.32 -14.41 1.96
CA PHE A 375 -14.94 -13.02 2.17
C PHE A 375 -14.34 -12.36 0.91
N SER A 376 -13.80 -13.13 -0.05
CA SER A 376 -13.12 -12.56 -1.22
C SER A 376 -14.05 -11.63 -1.99
N SER A 377 -13.64 -10.36 -2.11
CA SER A 377 -14.39 -9.39 -2.90
C SER A 377 -14.45 -9.77 -4.37
N ARG A 378 -15.55 -9.43 -5.03
CA ARG A 378 -15.88 -9.83 -6.41
C ARG A 378 -16.18 -8.61 -7.28
N GLY A 379 -15.84 -8.69 -8.55
CA GLY A 379 -16.20 -7.70 -9.55
C GLY A 379 -17.67 -7.78 -10.01
N PRO A 380 -18.03 -7.03 -11.05
CA PRO A 380 -17.20 -6.07 -11.78
C PRO A 380 -17.00 -4.76 -11.01
N ILE A 381 -16.05 -3.93 -11.46
CA ILE A 381 -15.85 -2.60 -10.88
C ILE A 381 -16.96 -1.68 -11.36
N THR A 382 -17.76 -1.18 -10.42
CA THR A 382 -18.90 -0.31 -10.70
C THR A 382 -18.74 1.12 -10.18
N VAL A 383 -17.84 1.33 -9.22
CA VAL A 383 -17.64 2.63 -8.55
C VAL A 383 -17.19 3.75 -9.50
N ASP A 384 -16.56 3.44 -10.62
CA ASP A 384 -16.14 4.38 -11.66
C ASP A 384 -16.99 4.26 -12.95
N GLY A 385 -18.02 3.42 -12.93
CA GLY A 385 -18.92 3.18 -14.06
C GLY A 385 -18.33 2.35 -15.21
N SER A 386 -17.10 1.81 -15.07
CA SER A 386 -16.42 1.07 -16.13
C SER A 386 -16.99 -0.32 -16.39
N ASN A 387 -17.56 -0.94 -15.39
CA ASN A 387 -17.95 -2.36 -15.37
C ASN A 387 -16.81 -3.31 -15.77
N ARG A 388 -15.54 -2.91 -15.52
CA ARG A 388 -14.39 -3.75 -15.88
C ARG A 388 -14.29 -4.99 -15.01
N LEU A 389 -13.73 -6.04 -15.61
CA LEU A 389 -13.44 -7.29 -14.91
C LEU A 389 -12.37 -7.08 -13.84
N LYS A 390 -12.62 -7.55 -12.65
CA LYS A 390 -11.73 -7.84 -11.53
C LYS A 390 -12.36 -8.99 -10.72
N PRO A 391 -11.56 -9.75 -9.92
CA PRO A 391 -10.10 -9.72 -9.85
C PRO A 391 -9.45 -10.15 -11.18
N ASP A 392 -8.12 -9.99 -11.31
CA ASP A 392 -7.40 -10.51 -12.47
C ASP A 392 -7.31 -12.05 -12.41
N LEU A 393 -6.98 -12.58 -11.24
CA LEU A 393 -7.00 -14.00 -10.93
C LEU A 393 -7.17 -14.21 -9.43
N VAL A 394 -7.19 -15.45 -8.99
CA VAL A 394 -7.22 -15.84 -7.59
C VAL A 394 -5.99 -16.67 -7.21
N ALA A 395 -5.63 -16.63 -5.92
CA ALA A 395 -4.58 -17.45 -5.34
C ALA A 395 -5.02 -17.93 -3.95
N PRO A 396 -4.31 -18.91 -3.33
CA PRO A 396 -4.63 -19.38 -1.98
C PRO A 396 -4.64 -18.23 -0.97
N GLY A 397 -5.70 -18.16 -0.16
CA GLY A 397 -5.88 -17.09 0.83
C GLY A 397 -6.63 -17.54 2.09
N VAL A 398 -6.79 -18.86 2.32
CA VAL A 398 -7.48 -19.41 3.48
C VAL A 398 -6.56 -20.34 4.24
N LEU A 399 -6.36 -20.07 5.55
CA LEU A 399 -5.52 -20.88 6.46
C LEU A 399 -4.09 -21.06 5.94
N ILE A 400 -3.47 -19.98 5.53
CA ILE A 400 -2.13 -19.98 4.94
C ILE A 400 -1.04 -20.05 6.03
N PRO A 401 -0.12 -21.02 5.96
CA PRO A 401 1.07 -21.07 6.81
C PRO A 401 1.98 -19.87 6.54
N THR A 402 2.39 -19.14 7.59
CA THR A 402 3.31 -18.02 7.45
C THR A 402 3.97 -17.62 8.76
N SER A 403 4.93 -16.68 8.68
CA SER A 403 5.60 -16.08 9.83
C SER A 403 4.71 -15.07 10.56
N VAL A 404 4.87 -14.98 11.89
CA VAL A 404 4.26 -13.94 12.73
C VAL A 404 5.28 -13.45 13.77
N PRO A 405 5.22 -12.18 14.20
CA PRO A 405 6.16 -11.67 15.20
C PRO A 405 6.09 -12.44 16.54
N PRO A 406 7.20 -12.46 17.32
CA PRO A 406 8.52 -11.98 16.90
C PRO A 406 9.29 -13.01 16.05
N ASP A 407 9.06 -14.33 16.27
CA ASP A 407 9.81 -15.47 15.70
C ASP A 407 8.94 -16.72 15.56
N GLN A 408 7.62 -16.54 15.51
CA GLN A 408 6.63 -17.61 15.48
C GLN A 408 6.08 -17.84 14.08
N TYR A 409 5.32 -18.92 13.94
CA TYR A 409 4.57 -19.22 12.73
C TYR A 409 3.10 -19.44 13.06
N THR A 410 2.23 -19.14 12.08
CA THR A 410 0.80 -19.45 12.13
C THR A 410 0.41 -20.34 10.96
N PHE A 411 -0.73 -21.06 11.10
CA PHE A 411 -1.36 -21.84 10.03
C PHE A 411 -2.76 -21.33 9.73
N SER A 412 -3.09 -20.13 10.17
CA SER A 412 -4.45 -19.59 10.12
C SER A 412 -4.55 -18.22 9.47
N PHE A 413 -3.47 -17.73 8.84
CA PHE A 413 -3.54 -16.44 8.16
C PHE A 413 -4.52 -16.52 6.98
N THR A 414 -5.51 -15.65 6.96
CA THR A 414 -6.63 -15.73 6.03
C THR A 414 -7.02 -14.34 5.55
N GLY A 415 -7.21 -14.19 4.23
CA GLY A 415 -7.58 -12.94 3.59
C GLY A 415 -7.10 -12.89 2.13
N THR A 416 -7.61 -11.95 1.34
CA THR A 416 -7.00 -11.62 0.05
C THR A 416 -5.59 -11.03 0.23
N SER A 417 -5.28 -10.55 1.44
CA SER A 417 -3.93 -10.17 1.88
C SER A 417 -2.94 -11.34 1.85
N ALA A 418 -3.41 -12.59 2.04
CA ALA A 418 -2.58 -13.78 1.89
C ALA A 418 -2.44 -14.18 0.41
N SER A 419 -3.42 -13.89 -0.43
CA SER A 419 -3.40 -14.27 -1.86
C SER A 419 -2.48 -13.38 -2.70
N ALA A 420 -2.46 -12.07 -2.44
CA ALA A 420 -1.61 -11.12 -3.18
C ALA A 420 -0.12 -11.49 -3.14
N PRO A 421 0.50 -11.83 -1.98
CA PRO A 421 1.91 -12.20 -1.94
C PRO A 421 2.24 -13.50 -2.69
N HIS A 422 1.29 -14.41 -2.87
CA HIS A 422 1.51 -15.56 -3.76
C HIS A 422 1.78 -15.13 -5.20
N VAL A 423 1.04 -14.13 -5.69
CA VAL A 423 1.26 -13.59 -7.05
C VAL A 423 2.55 -12.78 -7.11
N SER A 424 2.84 -11.96 -6.11
CA SER A 424 4.09 -11.18 -6.06
C SER A 424 5.32 -12.09 -6.08
N GLY A 425 5.31 -13.18 -5.29
CA GLY A 425 6.34 -14.20 -5.30
C GLY A 425 6.40 -14.96 -6.63
N ALA A 426 5.26 -15.28 -7.25
CA ALA A 426 5.21 -15.93 -8.56
C ALA A 426 5.85 -15.06 -9.66
N VAL A 427 5.61 -13.74 -9.65
CA VAL A 427 6.28 -12.80 -10.57
C VAL A 427 7.79 -12.82 -10.34
N ALA A 428 8.25 -12.86 -9.08
CA ALA A 428 9.67 -12.97 -8.77
C ALA A 428 10.28 -14.29 -9.31
N LEU A 429 9.56 -15.42 -9.19
CA LEU A 429 9.99 -16.69 -9.80
C LEU A 429 10.07 -16.59 -11.32
N LEU A 430 9.03 -16.05 -11.96
CA LEU A 430 8.98 -15.91 -13.41
C LEU A 430 10.09 -15.00 -13.93
N TRP A 431 10.34 -13.87 -13.29
CA TRP A 431 11.38 -12.92 -13.72
C TRP A 431 12.80 -13.43 -13.47
N SER A 432 12.99 -14.30 -12.46
CA SER A 432 14.27 -14.99 -12.27
C SER A 432 14.50 -16.08 -13.34
N ALA A 433 13.41 -16.73 -13.82
CA ALA A 433 13.47 -17.78 -14.82
C ALA A 433 13.53 -17.22 -16.25
N ILE A 434 12.93 -16.07 -16.49
CA ILE A 434 12.74 -15.46 -17.82
C ILE A 434 13.24 -14.00 -17.78
N PRO A 435 14.57 -13.77 -17.82
CA PRO A 435 15.14 -12.42 -17.72
C PRO A 435 14.55 -11.39 -18.69
N PRO A 436 14.18 -11.74 -19.95
CA PRO A 436 13.56 -10.78 -20.87
C PRO A 436 12.17 -10.29 -20.42
N LEU A 437 11.49 -11.02 -19.54
CA LEU A 437 10.18 -10.64 -19.01
C LEU A 437 10.28 -9.60 -17.89
N ARG A 438 11.46 -9.50 -17.23
CA ARG A 438 11.67 -8.61 -16.09
C ARG A 438 11.46 -7.15 -16.49
N GLY A 439 10.47 -6.50 -15.88
CA GLY A 439 10.08 -5.13 -16.15
C GLY A 439 9.13 -4.97 -17.34
N ASP A 440 8.78 -6.04 -18.03
CA ASP A 440 7.69 -6.03 -19.01
C ASP A 440 6.38 -6.42 -18.30
N VAL A 441 5.75 -5.40 -17.73
CA VAL A 441 4.56 -5.56 -16.87
C VAL A 441 3.39 -6.07 -17.70
N ASP A 442 3.18 -5.53 -18.90
CA ASP A 442 2.06 -5.91 -19.77
C ASP A 442 2.14 -7.39 -20.20
N GLN A 443 3.32 -7.86 -20.61
CA GLN A 443 3.49 -9.26 -20.97
C GLN A 443 3.38 -10.19 -19.74
N THR A 444 3.84 -9.73 -18.58
CA THR A 444 3.72 -10.51 -17.34
C THR A 444 2.26 -10.70 -16.94
N GLU A 445 1.45 -9.65 -16.99
CA GLU A 445 0.02 -9.73 -16.71
C GLU A 445 -0.70 -10.66 -17.70
N ASP A 446 -0.44 -10.52 -19.00
CA ASP A 446 -1.02 -11.36 -20.04
C ASP A 446 -0.63 -12.83 -19.83
N LEU A 447 0.63 -13.09 -19.49
CA LEU A 447 1.12 -14.43 -19.20
C LEU A 447 0.42 -15.05 -18.00
N LEU A 448 0.31 -14.33 -16.87
CA LEU A 448 -0.35 -14.78 -15.67
C LEU A 448 -1.84 -15.10 -15.92
N ARG A 449 -2.55 -14.22 -16.64
CA ARG A 449 -3.96 -14.41 -17.00
C ARG A 449 -4.16 -15.65 -17.90
N ARG A 450 -3.35 -15.81 -18.94
CA ARG A 450 -3.49 -16.93 -19.88
C ARG A 450 -3.08 -18.27 -19.31
N SER A 451 -2.18 -18.30 -18.35
CA SER A 451 -1.66 -19.52 -17.73
C SER A 451 -2.45 -19.96 -16.49
N ALA A 452 -3.37 -19.14 -16.00
CA ALA A 452 -4.20 -19.47 -14.85
C ALA A 452 -5.02 -20.74 -15.10
N VAL A 453 -5.22 -21.53 -14.06
CA VAL A 453 -6.12 -22.71 -14.11
C VAL A 453 -7.56 -22.20 -14.13
N PRO A 454 -8.32 -22.44 -15.20
CA PRO A 454 -9.69 -21.94 -15.33
C PRO A 454 -10.59 -22.43 -14.19
N LEU A 455 -11.30 -21.50 -13.55
CA LEU A 455 -12.29 -21.81 -12.52
C LEU A 455 -13.65 -21.22 -12.88
N LEU A 456 -14.70 -21.98 -12.62
CA LEU A 456 -16.08 -21.60 -12.92
C LEU A 456 -16.87 -21.37 -11.63
N SER A 457 -17.84 -20.48 -11.69
CA SER A 457 -18.77 -20.15 -10.60
C SER A 457 -20.22 -20.38 -11.02
N SER A 458 -21.08 -20.64 -10.05
CA SER A 458 -22.51 -20.55 -10.24
C SER A 458 -23.08 -19.14 -10.12
N GLN A 459 -22.23 -18.16 -9.74
CA GLN A 459 -22.61 -16.77 -9.56
C GLN A 459 -22.32 -15.96 -10.82
N ASP A 460 -23.35 -15.38 -11.40
CA ASP A 460 -23.25 -14.41 -12.48
C ASP A 460 -23.12 -13.00 -11.90
N CYS A 461 -22.12 -12.23 -12.35
CA CYS A 461 -21.88 -10.88 -11.88
C CYS A 461 -21.88 -9.86 -13.05
N GLY A 462 -23.02 -9.24 -13.27
CA GLY A 462 -23.21 -8.25 -14.34
C GLY A 462 -22.97 -8.86 -15.74
N PRO A 463 -22.05 -8.31 -16.55
CA PRO A 463 -21.78 -8.82 -17.89
C PRO A 463 -20.90 -10.08 -17.91
N TYR A 464 -20.50 -10.59 -16.73
CA TYR A 464 -19.58 -11.72 -16.60
C TYR A 464 -20.29 -12.96 -16.03
N PRO A 465 -20.74 -13.89 -16.89
CA PRO A 465 -21.36 -15.12 -16.43
C PRO A 465 -20.33 -15.99 -15.69
N GLY A 466 -20.74 -16.57 -14.56
CA GLY A 466 -19.86 -17.39 -13.73
C GLY A 466 -19.39 -18.68 -14.41
N ASN A 467 -20.17 -19.21 -15.35
CA ASN A 467 -19.85 -20.40 -16.14
C ASN A 467 -18.93 -20.14 -17.34
N ALA A 468 -18.32 -18.97 -17.41
CA ALA A 468 -17.34 -18.59 -18.43
C ALA A 468 -15.99 -18.22 -17.79
N VAL A 469 -14.94 -18.15 -18.57
CA VAL A 469 -13.62 -17.64 -18.18
C VAL A 469 -13.21 -16.58 -19.19
N PRO A 470 -12.84 -15.36 -18.75
CA PRO A 470 -12.82 -14.92 -17.34
C PRO A 470 -14.21 -14.62 -16.78
N ASN A 471 -14.35 -14.69 -15.44
CA ASN A 471 -15.55 -14.28 -14.72
C ASN A 471 -15.20 -13.36 -13.52
N ALA A 472 -16.18 -12.66 -12.99
CA ALA A 472 -15.93 -11.66 -11.95
C ALA A 472 -15.79 -12.24 -10.53
N VAL A 473 -15.80 -13.56 -10.38
CA VAL A 473 -15.55 -14.28 -9.12
C VAL A 473 -14.08 -14.72 -9.03
N PHE A 474 -13.59 -15.37 -10.08
CA PHE A 474 -12.25 -15.96 -10.14
C PHE A 474 -11.29 -15.24 -11.09
N GLY A 475 -11.73 -14.17 -11.78
CA GLY A 475 -10.94 -13.60 -12.86
C GLY A 475 -10.67 -14.61 -13.97
N TYR A 476 -9.41 -14.77 -14.32
CA TYR A 476 -8.96 -15.78 -15.29
C TYR A 476 -8.76 -17.17 -14.70
N GLY A 477 -8.88 -17.32 -13.36
CA GLY A 477 -8.74 -18.58 -12.65
C GLY A 477 -7.67 -18.55 -11.57
N ARG A 478 -7.22 -19.72 -11.10
CA ARG A 478 -6.17 -19.83 -10.07
C ARG A 478 -4.77 -19.70 -10.66
N LEU A 479 -3.90 -18.99 -9.94
CA LEU A 479 -2.46 -18.87 -10.22
C LEU A 479 -1.80 -20.25 -10.42
N ASP A 480 -0.98 -20.37 -11.47
CA ASP A 480 -0.18 -21.55 -11.74
C ASP A 480 1.17 -21.17 -12.36
N VAL A 481 2.23 -21.23 -11.56
CA VAL A 481 3.55 -20.72 -11.95
C VAL A 481 4.22 -21.63 -13.00
N VAL A 482 3.95 -22.94 -12.96
CA VAL A 482 4.51 -23.88 -13.98
C VAL A 482 3.83 -23.67 -15.33
N ASN A 483 2.50 -23.48 -15.35
CA ASN A 483 1.83 -23.14 -16.60
C ASN A 483 2.39 -21.85 -17.17
N ALA A 484 2.63 -20.82 -16.34
CA ALA A 484 3.22 -19.57 -16.81
C ALA A 484 4.58 -19.80 -17.46
N LEU A 485 5.45 -20.62 -16.88
CA LEU A 485 6.74 -20.98 -17.51
C LEU A 485 6.57 -21.74 -18.85
N VAL A 486 5.56 -22.61 -18.94
CA VAL A 486 5.32 -23.40 -20.17
C VAL A 486 4.66 -22.55 -21.26
N PHE A 487 3.78 -21.63 -20.87
CA PHE A 487 3.08 -20.73 -21.81
C PHE A 487 3.96 -19.55 -22.29
N TRP A 488 5.11 -19.37 -21.66
CA TRP A 488 6.11 -18.42 -22.16
C TRP A 488 6.68 -18.96 -23.46
N ASP A 489 6.08 -18.53 -24.60
CA ASP A 489 6.72 -18.61 -25.90
C ASP A 489 7.23 -17.18 -26.19
N PRO A 490 8.53 -16.96 -26.47
CA PRO A 490 8.98 -15.65 -26.91
C PRO A 490 8.27 -15.33 -28.22
N LEU A 491 7.08 -14.73 -28.10
CA LEU A 491 6.36 -14.19 -29.26
C LEU A 491 7.32 -13.24 -29.98
N PRO A 492 7.39 -13.29 -31.31
CA PRO A 492 8.15 -12.30 -32.06
C PRO A 492 7.68 -10.92 -31.58
N PRO A 493 8.59 -9.94 -31.46
CA PRO A 493 8.25 -8.62 -30.92
C PRO A 493 6.98 -8.14 -31.62
N ARG A 494 5.89 -8.07 -30.87
CA ARG A 494 4.63 -7.53 -31.39
C ARG A 494 4.98 -6.14 -31.87
N GLN A 495 4.81 -5.88 -33.17
CA GLN A 495 4.64 -4.50 -33.61
C GLN A 495 3.51 -3.95 -32.75
N LEU A 496 3.88 -3.13 -31.77
CA LEU A 496 2.96 -2.44 -30.88
C LEU A 496 2.10 -1.52 -31.74
N VAL A 497 1.03 -2.08 -32.27
CA VAL A 497 -0.14 -1.28 -32.58
C VAL A 497 -0.79 -1.02 -31.23
N LEU A 498 -0.24 -0.07 -30.51
CA LEU A 498 -0.90 0.52 -29.36
C LEU A 498 -2.23 1.06 -29.89
N PRO A 499 -3.39 0.56 -29.46
CA PRO A 499 -4.57 1.39 -29.51
C PRO A 499 -4.16 2.63 -28.70
N HIS A 500 -4.19 3.80 -29.33
CA HIS A 500 -4.06 5.08 -28.63
C HIS A 500 -5.02 5.02 -27.42
N ARG A 501 -4.51 4.60 -26.26
CA ARG A 501 -5.18 4.84 -24.99
C ARG A 501 -5.03 6.33 -24.76
N SER A 502 -6.00 7.10 -25.28
CA SER A 502 -6.16 8.48 -24.93
C SER A 502 -6.22 8.51 -23.40
N ARG A 503 -5.18 9.05 -22.75
CA ARG A 503 -5.25 9.41 -21.34
C ARG A 503 -6.55 10.22 -21.20
N PRO A 504 -7.50 9.82 -20.33
CA PRO A 504 -8.66 10.67 -20.11
C PRO A 504 -8.11 12.00 -19.60
N ALA A 505 -8.32 13.07 -20.37
CA ALA A 505 -8.06 14.41 -19.90
C ALA A 505 -8.80 14.55 -18.57
N LEU A 506 -8.09 14.95 -17.52
CA LEU A 506 -8.69 15.28 -16.22
C LEU A 506 -9.92 16.16 -16.49
N LYS A 507 -11.11 15.58 -16.36
CA LYS A 507 -12.34 16.36 -16.46
C LYS A 507 -12.34 17.30 -15.26
N VAL A 508 -12.07 18.56 -15.54
CA VAL A 508 -12.33 19.66 -14.61
C VAL A 508 -13.84 19.65 -14.38
N ILE A 509 -14.27 19.05 -13.27
CA ILE A 509 -15.66 19.16 -12.82
C ILE A 509 -15.80 20.59 -12.31
N ALA A 510 -16.52 21.43 -13.06
CA ALA A 510 -16.88 22.76 -12.61
C ALA A 510 -17.70 22.65 -11.30
N PRO A 511 -17.48 23.54 -10.33
CA PRO A 511 -18.27 23.55 -9.11
C PRO A 511 -19.75 23.75 -9.45
N ARG A 512 -20.61 22.86 -8.95
CA ARG A 512 -22.06 23.10 -8.96
C ARG A 512 -22.31 24.26 -8.01
N THR A 513 -22.75 25.37 -8.54
CA THR A 513 -23.31 26.48 -7.78
C THR A 513 -24.58 26.04 -7.06
N PRO A 514 -24.89 26.59 -5.86
CA PRO A 514 -25.93 26.16 -4.94
C PRO A 514 -27.34 26.28 -5.51
#